data_dbd1b470cff33e881533bb084bce9b9c
#
_entry.id   dbd1b470cff33e881533bb084bce9b9c
#
_cell.length_a   1.000
_cell.length_b   1.000
_cell.length_c   1.000
_cell.angle_alpha   90.00
_cell.angle_beta   90.00
_cell.angle_gamma   90.00
#
_symmetry.space_group_name_H-M   'P 1'
#
loop_
_entity.id
_entity.type
_entity.pdbx_description
1 polymer ?
#
loop_
_entity_poly.entity_id
_entity_poly.type
_entity_poly.pdbx_seq_one_letter_code
_entity_poly.pdbx_strand_id
1 'polypeptide(L)'
;MKLLWLCNSAPGVIRSHISGKPMSGVNWVDHVLSGLRRQGFTIRVLYRGTGEPGIIDETCSYAAISETPEHIYVPELEEKFREEIRAFQPDVIHSWGVEYHHALAMVNAAEAEGKLSHMVASIQGLCRFLAEHYTDGIPGNVCRKSTLRDFLRKDNILQQQEKFLLRGQLETKALEKLHHVIGRTNWDHGCALSIHPEIAYHFCNETLRESFYEGHWDYQNCKKHSVFASSCAYPIKGFHYLLEAFARVVEAYPDATLAVTGSSFMPTDFKGKLRQSSYEKYLETLAKKYRLEEKLVFLGHLSAEKMKQAYLDANVFVLSSTLENSPNSLGEAMLLGVPSVAADVGGVRDLMKGPSEGFIYKSGDVTALAEQIIHLFAMEEEASRLGEAARNHAQITHDPEQNLRELMKIYEEIR
;
A
#
# COMPACT_ATOMS: atom_id res chain seq x y z
N MET A 1 -10.06 -24.14 -13.82
CA MET A 1 -10.63 -23.59 -12.56
C MET A 1 -11.22 -22.23 -12.85
N LYS A 2 -12.42 -21.94 -12.31
CA LYS A 2 -13.12 -20.65 -12.44
C LYS A 2 -12.93 -19.82 -11.18
N LEU A 3 -12.40 -18.60 -11.32
CA LEU A 3 -12.15 -17.67 -10.21
C LEU A 3 -13.05 -16.45 -10.33
N LEU A 4 -13.77 -16.11 -9.28
CA LEU A 4 -14.47 -14.83 -9.14
C LEU A 4 -13.61 -13.90 -8.27
N TRP A 5 -13.06 -12.87 -8.87
CA TRP A 5 -12.24 -11.87 -8.18
C TRP A 5 -13.03 -10.62 -7.83
N LEU A 6 -12.85 -10.12 -6.63
CA LEU A 6 -13.32 -8.82 -6.18
C LEU A 6 -12.13 -7.92 -5.94
N CYS A 7 -12.03 -6.80 -6.66
CA CYS A 7 -10.92 -5.87 -6.61
C CYS A 7 -11.36 -4.48 -6.18
N ASN A 8 -10.54 -3.80 -5.38
CA ASN A 8 -10.78 -2.41 -4.95
C ASN A 8 -10.66 -1.39 -6.10
N SER A 9 -10.03 -1.76 -7.20
CA SER A 9 -9.94 -0.98 -8.44
C SER A 9 -9.76 -1.92 -9.63
N ALA A 10 -10.10 -1.46 -10.83
CA ALA A 10 -9.88 -2.25 -12.03
C ALA A 10 -8.39 -2.57 -12.22
N PRO A 11 -7.98 -3.82 -12.44
CA PRO A 11 -6.65 -4.17 -12.93
C PRO A 11 -6.25 -3.35 -14.17
N GLY A 12 -4.95 -3.13 -14.37
CA GLY A 12 -4.44 -2.31 -15.47
C GLY A 12 -4.81 -2.85 -16.84
N VAL A 13 -4.79 -4.17 -16.99
CA VAL A 13 -5.22 -4.87 -18.22
C VAL A 13 -6.69 -4.55 -18.58
N ILE A 14 -7.57 -4.51 -17.57
CA ILE A 14 -8.98 -4.14 -17.75
C ILE A 14 -9.11 -2.65 -18.09
N ARG A 15 -8.38 -1.79 -17.39
CA ARG A 15 -8.35 -0.34 -17.68
C ARG A 15 -7.85 -0.05 -19.10
N SER A 16 -6.82 -0.76 -19.56
CA SER A 16 -6.34 -0.67 -20.94
C SER A 16 -7.40 -1.08 -21.95
N HIS A 17 -8.11 -2.18 -21.66
CA HIS A 17 -9.20 -2.65 -22.54
C HIS A 17 -10.33 -1.63 -22.63
N ILE A 18 -10.79 -1.08 -21.49
CA ILE A 18 -11.87 -0.07 -21.43
C ILE A 18 -11.46 1.24 -22.13
N SER A 19 -10.24 1.70 -21.91
CA SER A 19 -9.79 3.00 -22.44
C SER A 19 -9.27 2.95 -23.88
N GLY A 20 -9.01 1.76 -24.43
CA GLY A 20 -8.36 1.57 -25.72
C GLY A 20 -6.91 2.07 -25.77
N LYS A 21 -6.30 2.38 -24.62
CA LYS A 21 -4.93 2.92 -24.51
C LYS A 21 -4.08 2.00 -23.65
N PRO A 22 -2.83 1.72 -24.06
CA PRO A 22 -1.91 1.01 -23.18
C PRO A 22 -1.69 1.82 -21.91
N MET A 23 -1.93 1.19 -20.76
CA MET A 23 -1.66 1.82 -19.46
C MET A 23 -0.18 1.67 -19.14
N SER A 24 0.49 2.78 -18.86
CA SER A 24 1.83 2.77 -18.30
C SER A 24 1.75 2.32 -16.83
N GLY A 25 2.31 1.17 -16.54
CA GLY A 25 2.39 0.62 -15.18
C GLY A 25 1.43 -0.54 -14.96
N VAL A 26 1.96 -1.73 -15.15
CA VAL A 26 1.33 -2.98 -14.72
C VAL A 26 1.31 -2.99 -13.19
N ASN A 27 0.13 -3.17 -12.62
CA ASN A 27 -0.08 -3.32 -11.20
C ASN A 27 0.34 -4.75 -10.79
N TRP A 28 0.69 -4.98 -9.53
CA TRP A 28 1.00 -6.33 -9.02
C TRP A 28 -0.13 -7.35 -9.28
N VAL A 29 -1.40 -6.93 -9.20
CA VAL A 29 -2.57 -7.77 -9.56
C VAL A 29 -2.56 -8.18 -11.04
N ASP A 30 -2.07 -7.33 -11.94
CA ASP A 30 -2.02 -7.63 -13.37
C ASP A 30 -1.06 -8.79 -13.69
N HIS A 31 0.07 -8.87 -12.98
CA HIS A 31 1.00 -9.98 -13.12
C HIS A 31 0.35 -11.31 -12.73
N VAL A 32 -0.33 -11.33 -11.57
CA VAL A 32 -1.06 -12.52 -11.08
C VAL A 32 -2.19 -12.89 -12.04
N LEU A 33 -2.98 -11.91 -12.49
CA LEU A 33 -4.06 -12.14 -13.47
C LEU A 33 -3.53 -12.78 -14.75
N SER A 34 -2.46 -12.22 -15.30
CA SER A 34 -1.84 -12.74 -16.53
C SER A 34 -1.22 -14.11 -16.31
N GLY A 35 -0.59 -14.35 -15.16
CA GLY A 35 0.00 -15.63 -14.80
C GLY A 35 -1.05 -16.74 -14.71
N LEU A 36 -2.14 -16.53 -13.99
CA LEU A 36 -3.21 -17.51 -13.85
C LEU A 36 -3.92 -17.82 -15.18
N ARG A 37 -4.13 -16.79 -16.01
CA ARG A 37 -4.70 -17.00 -17.36
C ARG A 37 -3.82 -17.89 -18.23
N ARG A 38 -2.50 -17.71 -18.19
CA ARG A 38 -1.53 -18.61 -18.89
C ARG A 38 -1.60 -20.05 -18.37
N GLN A 39 -2.01 -20.26 -17.11
CA GLN A 39 -2.22 -21.58 -16.50
C GLN A 39 -3.63 -22.16 -16.77
N GLY A 40 -4.42 -21.51 -17.62
CA GLY A 40 -5.74 -22.01 -18.03
C GLY A 40 -6.88 -21.71 -17.04
N PHE A 41 -6.71 -20.74 -16.14
CA PHE A 41 -7.79 -20.28 -15.28
C PHE A 41 -8.74 -19.36 -16.05
N THR A 42 -10.04 -19.49 -15.78
CA THR A 42 -11.05 -18.56 -16.27
C THR A 42 -11.43 -17.61 -15.13
N ILE A 43 -11.29 -16.31 -15.34
CA ILE A 43 -11.40 -15.31 -14.28
C ILE A 43 -12.49 -14.28 -14.59
N ARG A 44 -13.46 -14.15 -13.71
CA ARG A 44 -14.43 -13.06 -13.69
C ARG A 44 -13.97 -12.02 -12.67
N VAL A 45 -13.71 -10.78 -13.11
CA VAL A 45 -13.24 -9.71 -12.24
C VAL A 45 -14.37 -8.71 -11.97
N LEU A 46 -14.74 -8.58 -10.71
CA LEU A 46 -15.60 -7.51 -10.23
C LEU A 46 -14.71 -6.43 -9.61
N TYR A 47 -14.91 -5.17 -9.97
CA TYR A 47 -14.07 -4.09 -9.44
C TYR A 47 -14.89 -2.87 -9.04
N ARG A 48 -14.43 -2.14 -8.02
CA ARG A 48 -15.03 -0.87 -7.63
C ARG A 48 -14.79 0.17 -8.73
N GLY A 49 -15.86 0.72 -9.25
CA GLY A 49 -15.82 1.68 -10.36
C GLY A 49 -17.15 1.77 -11.07
N THR A 50 -17.13 2.47 -12.19
CA THR A 50 -18.26 2.60 -13.14
C THR A 50 -17.86 2.06 -14.50
N GLY A 51 -18.82 1.70 -15.33
CA GLY A 51 -18.63 1.23 -16.69
C GLY A 51 -19.48 0.00 -17.00
N GLU A 52 -19.62 -0.27 -18.29
CA GLU A 52 -20.32 -1.46 -18.77
C GLU A 52 -19.47 -2.73 -18.55
N PRO A 53 -20.13 -3.88 -18.31
CA PRO A 53 -19.43 -5.15 -18.25
C PRO A 53 -18.80 -5.48 -19.61
N GLY A 54 -17.68 -6.20 -19.58
CA GLY A 54 -16.97 -6.56 -20.81
C GLY A 54 -16.26 -7.89 -20.73
N ILE A 55 -15.77 -8.32 -21.89
CA ILE A 55 -14.99 -9.55 -22.06
C ILE A 55 -13.69 -9.16 -22.73
N ILE A 56 -12.56 -9.55 -22.14
CA ILE A 56 -11.25 -9.38 -22.77
C ILE A 56 -11.05 -10.52 -23.78
N ASP A 57 -11.31 -11.75 -23.35
CA ASP A 57 -11.29 -12.97 -24.13
C ASP A 57 -12.02 -14.12 -23.39
N GLU A 58 -11.91 -15.33 -23.88
CA GLU A 58 -12.54 -16.53 -23.30
C GLU A 58 -12.13 -16.84 -21.86
N THR A 59 -10.96 -16.33 -21.42
CA THR A 59 -10.38 -16.59 -20.08
C THR A 59 -10.65 -15.45 -19.09
N CYS A 60 -11.09 -14.27 -19.56
CA CYS A 60 -11.23 -13.11 -18.68
C CYS A 60 -12.41 -12.23 -19.06
N SER A 61 -13.32 -12.03 -18.12
CA SER A 61 -14.42 -11.08 -18.19
C SER A 61 -14.47 -10.17 -16.96
N TYR A 62 -15.14 -9.04 -17.06
CA TYR A 62 -15.19 -8.07 -15.97
C TYR A 62 -16.51 -7.34 -15.87
N ALA A 63 -16.82 -6.80 -14.67
CA ALA A 63 -17.91 -5.86 -14.46
C ALA A 63 -17.54 -4.85 -13.34
N ALA A 64 -18.02 -3.63 -13.51
CA ALA A 64 -17.95 -2.62 -12.46
C ALA A 64 -19.05 -2.89 -11.40
N ILE A 65 -18.71 -2.66 -10.13
CA ILE A 65 -19.68 -2.60 -9.04
C ILE A 65 -20.06 -1.14 -8.75
N SER A 66 -20.06 -0.68 -7.54
CA SER A 66 -20.43 0.69 -7.18
C SER A 66 -19.21 1.55 -6.85
N GLU A 67 -19.28 2.86 -7.02
CA GLU A 67 -18.31 3.86 -6.50
C GLU A 67 -18.74 4.45 -5.14
N THR A 68 -19.61 3.78 -4.42
CA THR A 68 -20.01 4.21 -3.07
C THR A 68 -18.79 4.43 -2.16
N PRO A 69 -18.82 5.42 -1.26
CA PRO A 69 -17.74 5.64 -0.31
C PRO A 69 -17.41 4.39 0.51
N GLU A 70 -16.12 4.13 0.72
CA GLU A 70 -15.59 2.87 1.26
C GLU A 70 -16.13 2.50 2.66
N HIS A 71 -16.56 3.48 3.43
CA HIS A 71 -17.07 3.32 4.80
C HIS A 71 -18.60 3.19 4.90
N ILE A 72 -19.31 3.24 3.76
CA ILE A 72 -20.77 3.14 3.71
C ILE A 72 -21.16 1.76 3.18
N TYR A 73 -21.81 0.97 4.01
CA TYR A 73 -22.30 -0.34 3.59
C TYR A 73 -23.49 -0.22 2.63
N VAL A 74 -23.51 -1.02 1.57
CA VAL A 74 -24.52 -1.03 0.51
C VAL A 74 -25.11 -2.44 0.42
N PRO A 75 -26.28 -2.68 1.07
CA PRO A 75 -26.91 -4.01 1.09
C PRO A 75 -27.28 -4.55 -0.31
N GLU A 76 -27.59 -3.67 -1.26
CA GLU A 76 -27.97 -4.03 -2.63
C GLU A 76 -26.84 -4.75 -3.38
N LEU A 77 -25.59 -4.57 -2.95
CA LEU A 77 -24.45 -5.31 -3.51
C LEU A 77 -24.50 -6.79 -3.20
N GLU A 78 -25.13 -7.21 -2.11
CA GLU A 78 -25.23 -8.63 -1.75
C GLU A 78 -26.02 -9.40 -2.83
N GLU A 79 -27.18 -8.90 -3.28
CA GLU A 79 -27.95 -9.58 -4.31
C GLU A 79 -27.21 -9.56 -5.66
N LYS A 80 -26.59 -8.44 -6.02
CA LYS A 80 -25.75 -8.36 -7.23
C LYS A 80 -24.61 -9.39 -7.21
N PHE A 81 -23.96 -9.59 -6.07
CA PHE A 81 -22.91 -10.62 -5.95
C PHE A 81 -23.46 -12.04 -5.97
N ARG A 82 -24.64 -12.27 -5.40
CA ARG A 82 -25.32 -13.58 -5.50
C ARG A 82 -25.67 -13.92 -6.95
N GLU A 83 -26.17 -12.94 -7.72
CA GLU A 83 -26.41 -13.11 -9.16
C GLU A 83 -25.12 -13.46 -9.91
N GLU A 84 -24.01 -12.78 -9.65
CA GLU A 84 -22.70 -13.09 -10.26
C GLU A 84 -22.20 -14.48 -9.87
N ILE A 85 -22.33 -14.89 -8.60
CA ILE A 85 -21.95 -16.23 -8.14
C ILE A 85 -22.78 -17.31 -8.84
N ARG A 86 -24.11 -17.12 -8.93
CA ARG A 86 -25.03 -18.07 -9.59
C ARG A 86 -24.76 -18.15 -11.10
N ALA A 87 -24.52 -17.02 -11.76
CA ALA A 87 -24.30 -16.98 -13.21
C ALA A 87 -22.93 -17.55 -13.59
N PHE A 88 -21.88 -17.23 -12.86
CA PHE A 88 -20.52 -17.62 -13.18
C PHE A 88 -20.16 -19.00 -12.63
N GLN A 89 -20.77 -19.43 -11.52
CA GLN A 89 -20.48 -20.71 -10.82
C GLN A 89 -18.97 -20.87 -10.56
N PRO A 90 -18.36 -19.97 -9.73
CA PRO A 90 -16.94 -20.05 -9.43
C PRO A 90 -16.57 -21.27 -8.61
N ASP A 91 -15.39 -21.81 -8.88
CA ASP A 91 -14.75 -22.80 -8.01
C ASP A 91 -14.21 -22.13 -6.75
N VAL A 92 -13.63 -20.92 -6.89
CA VAL A 92 -13.09 -20.10 -5.80
C VAL A 92 -13.49 -18.64 -5.97
N ILE A 93 -13.82 -17.99 -4.85
CA ILE A 93 -14.04 -16.55 -4.76
C ILE A 93 -12.83 -15.92 -4.05
N HIS A 94 -12.19 -14.93 -4.65
CA HIS A 94 -11.07 -14.22 -4.04
C HIS A 94 -11.33 -12.71 -3.94
N SER A 95 -11.40 -12.17 -2.72
CA SER A 95 -11.43 -10.73 -2.46
C SER A 95 -10.01 -10.20 -2.28
N TRP A 96 -9.56 -9.32 -3.19
CA TRP A 96 -8.28 -8.62 -3.12
C TRP A 96 -8.32 -7.41 -2.18
N GLY A 97 -8.60 -7.69 -0.92
CA GLY A 97 -8.75 -6.75 0.17
C GLY A 97 -9.99 -7.01 1.00
N VAL A 98 -9.93 -6.64 2.26
CA VAL A 98 -11.04 -6.73 3.24
C VAL A 98 -11.49 -5.35 3.72
N GLU A 99 -10.74 -4.32 3.38
CA GLU A 99 -10.80 -2.98 3.95
C GLU A 99 -11.95 -2.10 3.43
N TYR A 100 -12.79 -2.60 2.49
CA TYR A 100 -13.91 -1.87 1.94
C TYR A 100 -15.24 -2.59 2.15
N HIS A 101 -16.33 -1.82 2.21
CA HIS A 101 -17.68 -2.33 2.45
C HIS A 101 -18.11 -3.48 1.51
N HIS A 102 -17.64 -3.47 0.26
CA HIS A 102 -18.00 -4.49 -0.73
C HIS A 102 -17.39 -5.87 -0.40
N ALA A 103 -16.30 -5.93 0.37
CA ALA A 103 -15.77 -7.21 0.84
C ALA A 103 -16.77 -7.92 1.77
N LEU A 104 -17.36 -7.20 2.74
CA LEU A 104 -18.42 -7.75 3.59
C LEU A 104 -19.65 -8.17 2.78
N ALA A 105 -20.06 -7.38 1.79
CA ALA A 105 -21.19 -7.75 0.93
C ALA A 105 -20.92 -9.03 0.12
N MET A 106 -19.68 -9.24 -0.36
CA MET A 106 -19.30 -10.48 -1.04
C MET A 106 -19.28 -11.68 -0.07
N VAL A 107 -18.78 -11.49 1.15
CA VAL A 107 -18.82 -12.52 2.21
C VAL A 107 -20.26 -12.95 2.51
N ASN A 108 -21.17 -12.00 2.69
CA ASN A 108 -22.59 -12.29 2.93
C ASN A 108 -23.25 -12.99 1.73
N ALA A 109 -22.92 -12.58 0.50
CA ALA A 109 -23.40 -13.21 -0.71
C ALA A 109 -22.87 -14.66 -0.85
N ALA A 110 -21.57 -14.88 -0.59
CA ALA A 110 -20.96 -16.21 -0.62
C ALA A 110 -21.56 -17.14 0.44
N GLU A 111 -21.82 -16.63 1.65
CA GLU A 111 -22.51 -17.38 2.71
C GLU A 111 -23.92 -17.80 2.27
N ALA A 112 -24.71 -16.86 1.72
CA ALA A 112 -26.07 -17.12 1.26
C ALA A 112 -26.14 -18.13 0.09
N GLU A 113 -25.12 -18.20 -0.75
CA GLU A 113 -25.01 -19.16 -1.86
C GLU A 113 -24.25 -20.45 -1.49
N GLY A 114 -23.90 -20.64 -0.20
CA GLY A 114 -23.19 -21.84 0.26
C GLY A 114 -21.76 -21.97 -0.28
N LYS A 115 -21.13 -20.84 -0.62
CA LYS A 115 -19.79 -20.74 -1.21
C LYS A 115 -18.72 -20.15 -0.26
N LEU A 116 -19.07 -19.92 1.02
CA LEU A 116 -18.15 -19.27 1.95
C LEU A 116 -16.88 -20.10 2.22
N SER A 117 -16.99 -21.43 2.25
CA SER A 117 -15.83 -22.34 2.38
C SER A 117 -14.89 -22.33 1.15
N HIS A 118 -15.35 -21.82 0.03
CA HIS A 118 -14.57 -21.64 -1.20
C HIS A 118 -14.18 -20.16 -1.43
N MET A 119 -14.27 -19.35 -0.39
CA MET A 119 -13.89 -17.93 -0.45
C MET A 119 -12.64 -17.66 0.36
N VAL A 120 -11.73 -16.88 -0.20
CA VAL A 120 -10.54 -16.36 0.45
C VAL A 120 -10.46 -14.85 0.27
N ALA A 121 -9.88 -14.15 1.23
CA ALA A 121 -9.58 -12.72 1.11
C ALA A 121 -8.11 -12.42 1.41
N SER A 122 -7.46 -11.62 0.57
CA SER A 122 -6.11 -11.11 0.84
C SER A 122 -6.16 -9.89 1.76
N ILE A 123 -5.37 -9.92 2.83
CA ILE A 123 -5.20 -8.78 3.74
C ILE A 123 -4.23 -7.79 3.11
N GLN A 124 -4.74 -6.65 2.61
CA GLN A 124 -3.92 -5.56 2.08
C GLN A 124 -3.53 -4.57 3.17
N GLY A 125 -4.46 -4.23 4.03
CA GLY A 125 -4.30 -3.43 5.21
C GLY A 125 -5.44 -3.72 6.17
N LEU A 126 -5.30 -3.34 7.42
CA LEU A 126 -6.31 -3.56 8.46
C LEU A 126 -6.74 -2.20 9.00
N CYS A 127 -7.87 -1.70 8.49
CA CYS A 127 -8.39 -0.36 8.77
C CYS A 127 -8.64 -0.11 10.26
N ARG A 128 -9.06 -1.13 11.01
CA ARG A 128 -9.22 -1.05 12.47
C ARG A 128 -7.94 -0.59 13.14
N PHE A 129 -6.84 -1.28 12.86
CA PHE A 129 -5.54 -0.98 13.47
C PHE A 129 -4.91 0.30 12.89
N LEU A 130 -5.12 0.58 11.59
CA LEU A 130 -4.70 1.84 10.97
C LEU A 130 -5.36 3.05 11.65
N ALA A 131 -6.63 2.95 12.03
CA ALA A 131 -7.34 4.02 12.71
C ALA A 131 -6.76 4.35 14.10
N GLU A 132 -6.27 3.34 14.83
CA GLU A 132 -5.63 3.52 16.13
C GLU A 132 -4.36 4.37 16.04
N HIS A 133 -3.60 4.24 14.95
CA HIS A 133 -2.33 4.91 14.70
C HIS A 133 -2.44 6.14 13.78
N TYR A 134 -3.67 6.52 13.38
CA TYR A 134 -3.87 7.55 12.36
C TYR A 134 -3.39 8.93 12.77
N THR A 135 -3.43 9.23 14.06
CA THR A 135 -3.09 10.55 14.63
C THR A 135 -1.78 10.57 15.40
N ASP A 136 -1.01 9.48 15.36
CA ASP A 136 0.25 9.36 16.10
C ASP A 136 1.21 10.52 15.73
N GLY A 137 1.75 11.16 16.79
CA GLY A 137 2.68 12.29 16.68
C GLY A 137 2.09 13.61 16.19
N ILE A 138 0.79 13.66 15.90
CA ILE A 138 0.14 14.90 15.47
C ILE A 138 -0.50 15.59 16.70
N PRO A 139 -0.17 16.87 16.96
CA PRO A 139 -0.76 17.58 18.10
C PRO A 139 -2.29 17.64 18.02
N GLY A 140 -2.98 17.38 19.12
CA GLY A 140 -4.45 17.31 19.15
C GLY A 140 -5.15 18.60 18.70
N ASN A 141 -4.51 19.77 18.84
CA ASN A 141 -5.02 21.01 18.29
C ASN A 141 -4.92 21.08 16.74
N VAL A 142 -3.99 20.35 16.14
CA VAL A 142 -3.88 20.18 14.69
C VAL A 142 -4.94 19.20 14.18
N CYS A 143 -5.10 18.07 14.85
CA CYS A 143 -6.10 17.05 14.50
C CYS A 143 -7.53 17.62 14.42
N ARG A 144 -7.87 18.56 15.31
CA ARG A 144 -9.19 19.21 15.37
C ARG A 144 -9.41 20.35 14.38
N LYS A 145 -8.34 20.84 13.73
CA LYS A 145 -8.46 21.93 12.75
C LYS A 145 -9.08 21.40 11.45
N SER A 146 -9.86 22.27 10.81
CA SER A 146 -10.40 22.04 9.48
C SER A 146 -10.02 23.20 8.58
N THR A 147 -9.55 22.91 7.39
CA THR A 147 -9.43 23.88 6.31
C THR A 147 -10.79 24.06 5.62
N LEU A 148 -10.91 25.02 4.72
CA LEU A 148 -12.12 25.17 3.91
C LEU A 148 -12.42 23.89 3.09
N ARG A 149 -11.38 23.27 2.52
CA ARG A 149 -11.48 21.99 1.83
C ARG A 149 -12.03 20.91 2.75
N ASP A 150 -11.46 20.77 3.95
CA ASP A 150 -11.85 19.72 4.88
C ASP A 150 -13.30 19.92 5.35
N PHE A 151 -13.69 21.17 5.59
CA PHE A 151 -15.09 21.49 5.96
C PHE A 151 -16.07 21.07 4.86
N LEU A 152 -15.79 21.41 3.60
CA LEU A 152 -16.63 21.06 2.47
C LEU A 152 -16.68 19.54 2.21
N ARG A 153 -15.57 18.84 2.41
CA ARG A 153 -15.45 17.39 2.15
C ARG A 153 -15.73 16.52 3.37
N LYS A 154 -15.91 17.12 4.53
CA LYS A 154 -15.97 16.40 5.82
C LYS A 154 -14.78 15.44 5.96
N ASP A 155 -13.56 16.01 5.87
CA ASP A 155 -12.34 15.23 5.64
C ASP A 155 -11.11 15.77 6.40
N ASN A 156 -11.31 16.36 7.60
CA ASN A 156 -10.19 16.69 8.47
C ASN A 156 -9.57 15.41 9.07
N ILE A 157 -8.45 15.54 9.78
CA ILE A 157 -7.69 14.38 10.28
C ILE A 157 -8.55 13.45 11.13
N LEU A 158 -9.37 13.99 12.06
CA LEU A 158 -10.25 13.17 12.91
C LEU A 158 -11.39 12.51 12.10
N GLN A 159 -11.94 13.22 11.12
CA GLN A 159 -12.96 12.64 10.24
C GLN A 159 -12.40 11.54 9.33
N GLN A 160 -11.15 11.67 8.90
CA GLN A 160 -10.46 10.60 8.19
C GLN A 160 -10.23 9.39 9.10
N GLN A 161 -9.79 9.60 10.33
CA GLN A 161 -9.66 8.55 11.34
C GLN A 161 -11.00 7.84 11.58
N GLU A 162 -12.10 8.58 11.71
CA GLU A 162 -13.45 8.04 11.88
C GLU A 162 -13.85 7.15 10.67
N LYS A 163 -13.58 7.60 9.45
CA LYS A 163 -13.82 6.79 8.25
C LYS A 163 -13.03 5.47 8.27
N PHE A 164 -11.78 5.48 8.75
CA PHE A 164 -11.01 4.25 8.94
C PHE A 164 -11.62 3.36 10.03
N LEU A 165 -12.11 3.92 11.13
CA LEU A 165 -12.83 3.15 12.16
C LEU A 165 -14.10 2.49 11.61
N LEU A 166 -14.91 3.22 10.84
CA LEU A 166 -16.11 2.67 10.22
C LEU A 166 -15.77 1.55 9.22
N ARG A 167 -14.74 1.73 8.40
CA ARG A 167 -14.23 0.67 7.52
C ARG A 167 -13.76 -0.53 8.32
N GLY A 168 -13.00 -0.31 9.40
CA GLY A 168 -12.53 -1.35 10.31
C GLY A 168 -13.65 -2.17 10.97
N GLN A 169 -14.81 -1.56 11.23
CA GLN A 169 -15.99 -2.29 11.72
C GLN A 169 -16.57 -3.24 10.66
N LEU A 170 -16.61 -2.80 9.39
CA LEU A 170 -17.08 -3.64 8.28
C LEU A 170 -16.08 -4.77 7.97
N GLU A 171 -14.80 -4.44 7.98
CA GLU A 171 -13.68 -5.38 7.84
C GLU A 171 -13.72 -6.48 8.93
N THR A 172 -13.88 -6.08 10.20
CA THR A 172 -14.00 -7.03 11.32
C THR A 172 -15.15 -8.01 11.10
N LYS A 173 -16.34 -7.52 10.71
CA LYS A 173 -17.49 -8.37 10.40
C LYS A 173 -17.23 -9.32 9.24
N ALA A 174 -16.46 -8.92 8.23
CA ALA A 174 -16.09 -9.80 7.13
C ALA A 174 -15.12 -10.90 7.60
N LEU A 175 -14.10 -10.52 8.38
CA LEU A 175 -13.10 -11.45 8.91
C LEU A 175 -13.69 -12.45 9.92
N GLU A 176 -14.67 -12.05 10.74
CA GLU A 176 -15.38 -12.94 11.68
C GLU A 176 -16.13 -14.07 10.98
N LYS A 177 -16.49 -13.91 9.70
CA LYS A 177 -17.22 -14.90 8.91
C LYS A 177 -16.32 -15.73 8.00
N LEU A 178 -15.22 -15.15 7.51
CA LEU A 178 -14.32 -15.80 6.55
C LEU A 178 -13.65 -17.02 7.16
N HIS A 179 -13.61 -18.13 6.39
CA HIS A 179 -12.86 -19.31 6.77
C HIS A 179 -11.38 -19.21 6.39
N HIS A 180 -11.05 -18.49 5.32
CA HIS A 180 -9.70 -18.42 4.76
C HIS A 180 -9.29 -16.97 4.49
N VAL A 181 -8.06 -16.63 4.89
CA VAL A 181 -7.40 -15.39 4.53
C VAL A 181 -5.99 -15.63 4.02
N ILE A 182 -5.54 -14.78 3.12
CA ILE A 182 -4.15 -14.71 2.67
C ILE A 182 -3.51 -13.47 3.31
N GLY A 183 -2.38 -13.67 3.96
CA GLY A 183 -1.57 -12.59 4.50
C GLY A 183 -0.09 -12.78 4.23
N ARG A 184 0.74 -11.87 4.72
CA ARG A 184 2.16 -11.78 4.33
C ARG A 184 3.10 -11.58 5.49
N THR A 185 2.56 -11.36 6.68
CA THR A 185 3.37 -10.97 7.85
C THR A 185 2.87 -11.66 9.12
N ASN A 186 3.77 -11.84 10.08
CA ASN A 186 3.36 -12.31 11.40
C ASN A 186 2.41 -11.33 12.11
N TRP A 187 2.54 -10.02 11.75
CA TRP A 187 1.67 -9.00 12.30
C TRP A 187 0.23 -9.16 11.82
N ASP A 188 -0.01 -9.28 10.51
CA ASP A 188 -1.38 -9.44 10.00
C ASP A 188 -2.00 -10.80 10.36
N HIS A 189 -1.17 -11.85 10.49
CA HIS A 189 -1.57 -13.14 11.03
C HIS A 189 -2.08 -12.99 12.48
N GLY A 190 -1.30 -12.33 13.35
CA GLY A 190 -1.72 -12.06 14.72
C GLY A 190 -2.99 -11.22 14.80
N CYS A 191 -3.13 -10.22 13.93
CA CYS A 191 -4.34 -9.41 13.83
C CYS A 191 -5.55 -10.22 13.39
N ALA A 192 -5.42 -11.07 12.36
CA ALA A 192 -6.49 -11.95 11.88
C ALA A 192 -6.97 -12.92 12.98
N LEU A 193 -6.03 -13.58 13.67
CA LEU A 193 -6.34 -14.47 14.79
C LEU A 193 -6.98 -13.74 15.98
N SER A 194 -6.64 -12.48 16.21
CA SER A 194 -7.27 -11.66 17.27
C SER A 194 -8.74 -11.35 16.99
N ILE A 195 -9.14 -11.36 15.71
CA ILE A 195 -10.52 -11.12 15.25
C ILE A 195 -11.28 -12.47 15.17
N HIS A 196 -10.68 -13.46 14.54
CA HIS A 196 -11.27 -14.78 14.33
C HIS A 196 -10.23 -15.88 14.64
N PRO A 197 -10.22 -16.46 15.86
CA PRO A 197 -9.20 -17.41 16.29
C PRO A 197 -9.10 -18.70 15.46
N GLU A 198 -10.18 -19.08 14.77
CA GLU A 198 -10.25 -20.30 13.96
C GLU A 198 -10.01 -20.04 12.44
N ILE A 199 -9.71 -18.81 12.05
CA ILE A 199 -9.50 -18.48 10.63
C ILE A 199 -8.26 -19.22 10.08
N ALA A 200 -8.42 -19.89 8.95
CA ALA A 200 -7.30 -20.50 8.25
C ALA A 200 -6.47 -19.41 7.55
N TYR A 201 -5.26 -19.17 8.06
CA TYR A 201 -4.35 -18.20 7.51
C TYR A 201 -3.39 -18.86 6.53
N HIS A 202 -3.35 -18.37 5.29
CA HIS A 202 -2.44 -18.78 4.23
C HIS A 202 -1.37 -17.71 4.03
N PHE A 203 -0.12 -18.09 4.13
CA PHE A 203 0.99 -17.19 3.85
C PHE A 203 1.27 -17.17 2.34
N CYS A 204 1.15 -15.99 1.73
CA CYS A 204 1.50 -15.80 0.32
C CYS A 204 1.97 -14.37 0.09
N ASN A 205 3.23 -14.22 -0.31
CA ASN A 205 3.81 -12.91 -0.64
C ASN A 205 3.24 -12.35 -1.96
N GLU A 206 3.37 -11.03 -2.13
CA GLU A 206 3.00 -10.35 -3.38
C GLU A 206 4.19 -10.18 -4.31
N THR A 207 3.93 -10.37 -5.58
CA THR A 207 4.80 -9.94 -6.66
C THR A 207 4.71 -8.42 -6.77
N LEU A 208 5.83 -7.74 -6.88
CA LEU A 208 5.88 -6.29 -7.06
C LEU A 208 5.79 -5.89 -8.54
N ARG A 209 5.88 -4.61 -8.84
CA ARG A 209 5.81 -4.11 -10.21
C ARG A 209 7.01 -4.59 -11.01
N GLU A 210 6.79 -5.09 -12.23
CA GLU A 210 7.79 -5.74 -13.09
C GLU A 210 9.07 -4.92 -13.25
N SER A 211 8.95 -3.62 -13.48
CA SER A 211 10.10 -2.74 -13.68
C SER A 211 11.09 -2.67 -12.51
N PHE A 212 10.68 -3.07 -11.30
CA PHE A 212 11.54 -3.05 -10.12
C PHE A 212 12.45 -4.28 -9.99
N TYR A 213 12.19 -5.33 -10.75
CA TYR A 213 13.12 -6.48 -10.86
C TYR A 213 14.32 -6.16 -11.75
N GLU A 214 14.20 -5.12 -12.56
CA GLU A 214 15.24 -4.60 -13.42
C GLU A 214 15.87 -3.36 -12.80
N GLY A 215 17.16 -3.31 -12.74
CA GLY A 215 17.91 -2.21 -12.15
C GLY A 215 18.59 -2.61 -10.86
N HIS A 216 19.58 -1.83 -10.51
CA HIS A 216 20.40 -2.04 -9.33
C HIS A 216 20.92 -0.68 -8.85
N TRP A 217 20.75 -0.40 -7.59
CA TRP A 217 21.27 0.80 -6.96
C TRP A 217 22.78 0.73 -6.86
N ASP A 218 23.43 1.85 -7.13
CA ASP A 218 24.87 2.00 -7.07
C ASP A 218 25.19 3.34 -6.39
N TYR A 219 25.98 3.27 -5.33
CA TYR A 219 26.41 4.46 -4.59
C TYR A 219 27.05 5.50 -5.48
N GLN A 220 27.81 5.11 -6.49
CA GLN A 220 28.51 6.06 -7.38
C GLN A 220 27.54 6.83 -8.29
N ASN A 221 26.37 6.27 -8.57
CA ASN A 221 25.39 6.84 -9.47
C ASN A 221 24.23 7.57 -8.75
N CYS A 222 24.08 7.39 -7.42
CA CYS A 222 23.04 8.08 -6.67
C CYS A 222 23.39 9.56 -6.40
N LYS A 223 22.38 10.36 -6.15
CA LYS A 223 22.54 11.75 -5.67
C LYS A 223 22.95 11.69 -4.21
N LYS A 224 24.17 12.13 -3.92
CA LYS A 224 24.68 12.16 -2.56
C LYS A 224 23.80 13.01 -1.65
N HIS A 225 23.69 12.65 -0.40
CA HIS A 225 22.90 13.29 0.65
C HIS A 225 21.43 13.49 0.25
N SER A 226 20.89 12.58 -0.58
CA SER A 226 19.48 12.61 -0.93
C SER A 226 18.68 11.55 -0.22
N VAL A 227 17.55 11.92 0.35
CA VAL A 227 16.55 11.04 0.96
C VAL A 227 15.35 10.94 0.02
N PHE A 228 14.80 9.75 -0.13
CA PHE A 228 13.56 9.52 -0.84
C PHE A 228 12.50 8.91 0.07
N ALA A 229 11.28 9.46 0.01
CA ALA A 229 10.08 8.89 0.63
C ALA A 229 8.98 8.72 -0.41
N SER A 230 8.31 7.56 -0.38
CA SER A 230 7.34 7.22 -1.43
C SER A 230 6.00 7.96 -1.33
N SER A 231 5.69 8.60 -0.21
CA SER A 231 4.43 9.32 -0.01
C SER A 231 4.46 10.22 1.22
N CYS A 232 3.75 11.35 1.13
CA CYS A 232 3.43 12.25 2.25
C CYS A 232 1.93 12.53 2.40
N ALA A 233 1.07 11.78 1.66
CA ALA A 233 -0.33 12.13 1.47
C ALA A 233 -1.21 11.98 2.71
N TYR A 234 -0.88 11.07 3.61
CA TYR A 234 -1.70 10.72 4.78
C TYR A 234 -0.91 10.78 6.08
N PRO A 235 -1.57 11.12 7.21
CA PRO A 235 -0.96 11.06 8.54
C PRO A 235 -0.22 9.77 8.83
N ILE A 236 -0.82 8.62 8.48
CA ILE A 236 -0.26 7.28 8.70
C ILE A 236 1.13 7.06 8.05
N LYS A 237 1.48 7.86 7.02
CA LYS A 237 2.80 7.80 6.40
C LYS A 237 3.91 8.47 7.22
N GLY A 238 3.56 9.10 8.33
CA GLY A 238 4.51 9.63 9.30
C GLY A 238 5.48 10.69 8.75
N PHE A 239 5.14 11.35 7.63
CA PHE A 239 6.02 12.33 6.99
C PHE A 239 6.35 13.51 7.89
N HIS A 240 5.50 13.82 8.86
CA HIS A 240 5.75 14.83 9.90
C HIS A 240 6.96 14.45 10.79
N TYR A 241 7.16 13.17 11.11
CA TYR A 241 8.35 12.70 11.81
C TYR A 241 9.61 12.81 10.93
N LEU A 242 9.46 12.48 9.64
CA LEU A 242 10.57 12.60 8.69
C LEU A 242 11.02 14.05 8.52
N LEU A 243 10.10 15.01 8.43
CA LEU A 243 10.48 16.44 8.38
C LEU A 243 11.25 16.89 9.61
N GLU A 244 10.87 16.45 10.81
CA GLU A 244 11.57 16.78 12.04
C GLU A 244 12.96 16.12 12.11
N ALA A 245 13.08 14.86 11.71
CA ALA A 245 14.36 14.17 11.61
C ALA A 245 15.27 14.81 10.54
N PHE A 246 14.69 15.15 9.39
CA PHE A 246 15.42 15.71 8.27
C PHE A 246 16.01 17.10 8.58
N ALA A 247 15.40 17.87 9.49
CA ALA A 247 16.00 19.10 9.97
C ALA A 247 17.39 18.87 10.58
N ARG A 248 17.57 17.81 11.37
CA ARG A 248 18.87 17.43 11.93
C ARG A 248 19.84 16.89 10.88
N VAL A 249 19.31 16.21 9.85
CA VAL A 249 20.12 15.77 8.71
C VAL A 249 20.70 16.99 7.98
N VAL A 250 19.89 18.04 7.74
CA VAL A 250 20.35 19.29 7.10
C VAL A 250 21.35 20.07 7.94
N GLU A 251 21.28 19.99 9.28
CA GLU A 251 22.30 20.56 10.17
C GLU A 251 23.67 19.89 9.96
N ALA A 252 23.70 18.57 9.75
CA ALA A 252 24.94 17.82 9.49
C ALA A 252 25.40 17.89 8.03
N TYR A 253 24.44 17.89 7.08
CA TYR A 253 24.67 17.92 5.63
C TYR A 253 23.83 19.04 5.01
N PRO A 254 24.36 20.29 4.95
CA PRO A 254 23.61 21.45 4.46
C PRO A 254 23.15 21.35 3.00
N ASP A 255 23.72 20.46 2.21
CA ASP A 255 23.35 20.16 0.82
C ASP A 255 22.30 19.05 0.71
N ALA A 256 21.88 18.44 1.82
CA ALA A 256 20.91 17.34 1.80
C ALA A 256 19.57 17.78 1.20
N THR A 257 18.92 16.85 0.48
CA THR A 257 17.60 17.02 -0.13
C THR A 257 16.67 15.86 0.24
N LEU A 258 15.37 16.17 0.35
CA LEU A 258 14.32 15.17 0.59
C LEU A 258 13.33 15.20 -0.57
N ALA A 259 13.35 14.13 -1.36
CA ALA A 259 12.42 13.91 -2.46
C ALA A 259 11.21 13.10 -2.01
N VAL A 260 10.02 13.48 -2.47
CA VAL A 260 8.77 12.77 -2.17
C VAL A 260 7.83 12.79 -3.37
N THR A 261 7.07 11.70 -3.56
CA THR A 261 6.04 11.66 -4.60
C THR A 261 4.74 12.32 -4.16
N GLY A 262 3.92 12.68 -5.13
CA GLY A 262 2.67 13.40 -4.92
C GLY A 262 2.78 14.90 -5.12
N SER A 263 1.66 15.58 -4.98
CA SER A 263 1.59 17.04 -5.12
C SER A 263 2.27 17.72 -3.95
N SER A 264 2.80 18.92 -4.21
CA SER A 264 3.36 19.75 -3.15
C SER A 264 2.30 20.14 -2.12
N PHE A 265 2.64 19.95 -0.85
CA PHE A 265 1.84 20.48 0.25
C PHE A 265 2.17 21.96 0.58
N MET A 266 3.05 22.59 -0.21
CA MET A 266 3.41 24.00 -0.11
C MET A 266 2.97 24.76 -1.38
N PRO A 267 1.67 24.98 -1.59
CA PRO A 267 1.17 25.67 -2.77
C PRO A 267 1.58 27.14 -2.77
N THR A 268 1.99 27.64 -3.92
CA THR A 268 2.38 29.04 -4.11
C THR A 268 1.19 29.92 -4.51
N ASP A 269 0.17 29.33 -5.12
CA ASP A 269 -1.02 30.03 -5.60
C ASP A 269 -2.19 29.97 -4.62
N PHE A 270 -3.13 30.91 -4.78
CA PHE A 270 -4.31 31.01 -3.92
C PHE A 270 -5.24 29.78 -4.03
N LYS A 271 -5.39 29.23 -5.25
CA LYS A 271 -6.23 28.04 -5.46
C LYS A 271 -5.66 26.79 -4.77
N GLY A 272 -4.37 26.63 -4.82
CA GLY A 272 -3.67 25.56 -4.10
C GLY A 272 -3.88 25.67 -2.58
N LYS A 273 -3.73 26.88 -2.01
CA LYS A 273 -3.96 27.13 -0.57
C LYS A 273 -5.39 26.80 -0.13
N LEU A 274 -6.40 27.05 -0.99
CA LEU A 274 -7.78 26.68 -0.70
C LEU A 274 -8.03 25.16 -0.76
N ARG A 275 -7.19 24.41 -1.47
CA ARG A 275 -7.30 22.95 -1.64
C ARG A 275 -6.48 22.16 -0.62
N GLN A 276 -5.65 22.81 0.18
CA GLN A 276 -4.88 22.14 1.22
C GLN A 276 -5.77 21.49 2.26
N SER A 277 -5.45 20.24 2.64
CA SER A 277 -5.99 19.59 3.84
C SER A 277 -5.35 20.14 5.11
N SER A 278 -5.94 19.86 6.25
CA SER A 278 -5.36 20.21 7.57
C SER A 278 -3.99 19.54 7.79
N TYR A 279 -3.81 18.32 7.30
CA TYR A 279 -2.52 17.64 7.39
C TYR A 279 -1.46 18.29 6.49
N GLU A 280 -1.76 18.58 5.23
CA GLU A 280 -0.83 19.30 4.33
C GLU A 280 -0.43 20.66 4.90
N LYS A 281 -1.37 21.40 5.52
CA LYS A 281 -1.08 22.66 6.19
C LYS A 281 -0.20 22.48 7.42
N TYR A 282 -0.33 21.37 8.12
CA TYR A 282 0.58 21.02 9.23
C TYR A 282 1.99 20.73 8.72
N LEU A 283 2.13 19.94 7.64
CA LEU A 283 3.43 19.67 7.01
C LEU A 283 4.09 20.97 6.50
N GLU A 284 3.32 21.86 5.88
CA GLU A 284 3.83 23.19 5.47
C GLU A 284 4.33 24.00 6.69
N THR A 285 3.62 23.94 7.81
CA THR A 285 4.04 24.61 9.06
C THR A 285 5.35 24.04 9.59
N LEU A 286 5.53 22.70 9.55
CA LEU A 286 6.77 22.05 9.97
C LEU A 286 7.93 22.39 9.01
N ALA A 287 7.70 22.35 7.70
CA ALA A 287 8.72 22.69 6.70
C ALA A 287 9.25 24.12 6.93
N LYS A 288 8.36 25.09 7.16
CA LYS A 288 8.74 26.47 7.49
C LYS A 288 9.44 26.60 8.84
N LYS A 289 8.93 25.92 9.87
CA LYS A 289 9.53 25.91 11.23
C LYS A 289 10.98 25.47 11.17
N TYR A 290 11.27 24.45 10.38
CA TYR A 290 12.60 23.87 10.25
C TYR A 290 13.41 24.41 9.06
N ARG A 291 12.89 25.40 8.32
CA ARG A 291 13.54 26.03 7.15
C ARG A 291 13.94 25.02 6.06
N LEU A 292 13.02 24.10 5.76
CA LEU A 292 13.24 23.01 4.81
C LEU A 292 12.68 23.30 3.41
N GLU A 293 12.06 24.46 3.15
CA GLU A 293 11.30 24.74 1.93
C GLU A 293 12.13 24.50 0.67
N GLU A 294 13.40 24.90 0.65
CA GLU A 294 14.32 24.72 -0.48
C GLU A 294 14.99 23.33 -0.51
N LYS A 295 14.79 22.51 0.53
CA LYS A 295 15.34 21.18 0.64
C LYS A 295 14.37 20.08 0.19
N LEU A 296 13.10 20.42 0.01
CA LEU A 296 12.04 19.50 -0.38
C LEU A 296 11.86 19.47 -1.90
N VAL A 297 11.87 18.27 -2.48
CA VAL A 297 11.68 18.04 -3.91
C VAL A 297 10.40 17.24 -4.13
N PHE A 298 9.37 17.88 -4.69
CA PHE A 298 8.10 17.22 -5.01
C PHE A 298 8.12 16.68 -6.43
N LEU A 299 8.04 15.35 -6.56
CA LEU A 299 8.18 14.64 -7.84
C LEU A 299 6.85 14.50 -8.61
N GLY A 300 5.73 14.90 -8.02
CA GLY A 300 4.42 14.70 -8.61
C GLY A 300 4.01 13.23 -8.67
N HIS A 301 3.04 12.91 -9.55
CA HIS A 301 2.62 11.53 -9.79
C HIS A 301 3.56 10.88 -10.80
N LEU A 302 4.20 9.79 -10.41
CA LEU A 302 5.19 9.10 -11.22
C LEU A 302 4.64 7.84 -11.87
N SER A 303 5.08 7.56 -13.10
CA SER A 303 4.95 6.21 -13.68
C SER A 303 5.87 5.22 -12.95
N ALA A 304 5.66 3.91 -13.14
CA ALA A 304 6.51 2.88 -12.53
C ALA A 304 8.00 3.10 -12.81
N GLU A 305 8.35 3.39 -14.08
CA GLU A 305 9.73 3.68 -14.47
C GLU A 305 10.33 4.91 -13.79
N LYS A 306 9.58 6.00 -13.73
CA LYS A 306 10.03 7.22 -13.05
C LYS A 306 10.13 7.01 -11.52
N MET A 307 9.25 6.18 -10.97
CA MET A 307 9.32 5.79 -9.56
C MET A 307 10.58 4.97 -9.29
N LYS A 308 10.87 3.95 -10.11
CA LYS A 308 12.12 3.19 -10.06
C LYS A 308 13.34 4.12 -10.10
N GLN A 309 13.36 5.08 -11.04
CA GLN A 309 14.46 6.02 -11.14
C GLN A 309 14.60 6.90 -9.88
N ALA A 310 13.49 7.32 -9.27
CA ALA A 310 13.53 8.09 -8.02
C ALA A 310 14.16 7.31 -6.86
N TYR A 311 13.92 6.00 -6.79
CA TYR A 311 14.62 5.12 -5.84
C TYR A 311 16.11 5.02 -6.16
N LEU A 312 16.47 4.76 -7.42
CA LEU A 312 17.88 4.61 -7.85
C LEU A 312 18.68 5.91 -7.69
N ASP A 313 18.03 7.05 -7.86
CA ASP A 313 18.63 8.36 -7.65
C ASP A 313 18.90 8.67 -6.15
N ALA A 314 18.19 8.04 -5.24
CA ALA A 314 18.28 8.34 -3.82
C ALA A 314 19.52 7.71 -3.16
N ASN A 315 20.14 8.42 -2.21
CA ASN A 315 21.17 7.85 -1.36
C ASN A 315 20.58 6.93 -0.29
N VAL A 316 19.40 7.30 0.24
CA VAL A 316 18.69 6.53 1.26
C VAL A 316 17.18 6.59 1.00
N PHE A 317 16.51 5.43 1.09
CA PHE A 317 15.06 5.37 1.16
C PHE A 317 14.59 5.38 2.61
N VAL A 318 13.53 6.13 2.90
CA VAL A 318 12.94 6.19 4.24
C VAL A 318 11.46 5.81 4.23
N LEU A 319 11.12 4.85 5.09
CA LEU A 319 9.75 4.50 5.45
C LEU A 319 9.45 5.01 6.86
N SER A 320 8.77 6.15 6.96
CA SER A 320 8.48 6.81 8.25
C SER A 320 7.08 6.53 8.81
N SER A 321 6.37 5.60 8.25
CA SER A 321 4.95 5.30 8.59
C SER A 321 4.74 4.99 10.06
N THR A 322 3.55 5.32 10.57
CA THR A 322 3.13 4.99 11.96
C THR A 322 2.56 3.58 12.06
N LEU A 323 2.06 3.03 10.95
CA LEU A 323 1.68 1.62 10.82
C LEU A 323 1.77 1.19 9.34
N GLU A 324 2.25 -0.03 9.11
CA GLU A 324 2.25 -0.71 7.80
C GLU A 324 1.97 -2.20 7.98
N ASN A 325 1.28 -2.81 7.03
CA ASN A 325 1.19 -4.27 6.98
C ASN A 325 2.45 -4.84 6.30
N SER A 326 2.47 -4.80 4.98
CA SER A 326 3.58 -5.25 4.14
C SER A 326 3.83 -4.18 3.08
N PRO A 327 4.66 -3.15 3.40
CA PRO A 327 4.79 -1.97 2.55
C PRO A 327 5.52 -2.28 1.24
N ASN A 328 4.78 -2.31 0.12
CA ASN A 328 5.35 -2.52 -1.20
C ASN A 328 6.48 -1.52 -1.53
N SER A 329 6.40 -0.30 -0.99
CA SER A 329 7.45 0.70 -1.18
C SER A 329 8.79 0.31 -0.55
N LEU A 330 8.78 -0.40 0.57
CA LEU A 330 10.00 -0.97 1.16
C LEU A 330 10.51 -2.14 0.33
N GLY A 331 9.61 -3.05 -0.08
CA GLY A 331 9.95 -4.16 -0.96
C GLY A 331 10.58 -3.69 -2.28
N GLU A 332 10.06 -2.61 -2.88
CA GLU A 332 10.60 -1.98 -4.08
C GLU A 332 12.00 -1.39 -3.86
N ALA A 333 12.22 -0.70 -2.74
CA ALA A 333 13.54 -0.19 -2.36
C ALA A 333 14.54 -1.35 -2.18
N MET A 334 14.12 -2.40 -1.50
CA MET A 334 14.94 -3.60 -1.28
C MET A 334 15.25 -4.33 -2.60
N LEU A 335 14.28 -4.53 -3.50
CA LEU A 335 14.52 -5.16 -4.82
C LEU A 335 15.56 -4.41 -5.65
N LEU A 336 15.59 -3.09 -5.53
CA LEU A 336 16.58 -2.24 -6.21
C LEU A 336 17.92 -2.19 -5.47
N GLY A 337 18.00 -2.66 -4.23
CA GLY A 337 19.19 -2.57 -3.39
C GLY A 337 19.44 -1.19 -2.80
N VAL A 338 18.39 -0.35 -2.67
CA VAL A 338 18.52 0.98 -2.09
C VAL A 338 18.66 0.88 -0.56
N PRO A 339 19.71 1.46 0.05
CA PRO A 339 19.84 1.49 1.49
C PRO A 339 18.61 2.10 2.16
N SER A 340 18.05 1.40 3.13
CA SER A 340 16.74 1.74 3.67
C SER A 340 16.75 1.95 5.17
N VAL A 341 16.00 2.95 5.64
CA VAL A 341 15.67 3.20 7.04
C VAL A 341 14.16 3.12 7.21
N ALA A 342 13.67 2.23 8.05
CA ALA A 342 12.25 1.97 8.21
C ALA A 342 11.80 2.07 9.67
N ALA A 343 10.60 2.60 9.90
CA ALA A 343 9.97 2.56 11.21
C ALA A 343 9.62 1.13 11.62
N ASP A 344 9.84 0.79 12.88
CA ASP A 344 9.49 -0.49 13.48
C ASP A 344 7.99 -0.56 13.76
N VAL A 345 7.21 -0.88 12.73
CA VAL A 345 5.74 -0.89 12.80
C VAL A 345 5.16 -2.06 12.02
N GLY A 346 4.12 -2.66 12.57
CA GLY A 346 3.37 -3.74 11.93
C GLY A 346 4.27 -4.86 11.39
N GLY A 347 4.16 -5.16 10.10
CA GLY A 347 4.91 -6.25 9.44
C GLY A 347 6.24 -5.84 8.82
N VAL A 348 6.79 -4.67 9.12
CA VAL A 348 8.07 -4.20 8.55
C VAL A 348 9.22 -5.17 8.82
N ARG A 349 9.28 -5.77 10.03
CA ARG A 349 10.32 -6.75 10.39
C ARG A 349 10.21 -8.07 9.65
N ASP A 350 9.06 -8.38 9.09
CA ASP A 350 8.89 -9.57 8.26
C ASP A 350 9.49 -9.37 6.87
N LEU A 351 9.49 -8.12 6.36
CA LEU A 351 10.09 -7.77 5.08
C LEU A 351 11.59 -7.50 5.19
N MET A 352 12.02 -6.70 6.16
CA MET A 352 13.41 -6.26 6.30
C MET A 352 13.97 -6.68 7.67
N LYS A 353 15.01 -7.49 7.67
CA LYS A 353 15.68 -7.97 8.88
C LYS A 353 16.86 -7.05 9.23
N GLY A 354 16.57 -5.99 10.00
CA GLY A 354 17.65 -5.17 10.53
C GLY A 354 18.51 -5.94 11.56
N PRO A 355 19.78 -5.63 11.73
CA PRO A 355 20.60 -4.61 11.07
C PRO A 355 21.38 -5.12 9.84
N SER A 356 21.08 -6.31 9.34
CA SER A 356 21.80 -6.90 8.21
C SER A 356 21.37 -6.39 6.84
N GLU A 357 20.15 -5.87 6.73
CA GLU A 357 19.49 -5.50 5.47
C GLU A 357 19.09 -4.01 5.42
N GLY A 358 19.25 -3.30 6.53
CA GLY A 358 18.89 -1.89 6.67
C GLY A 358 18.72 -1.51 8.13
N PHE A 359 18.35 -0.27 8.39
CA PHE A 359 18.10 0.19 9.74
C PHE A 359 16.62 0.26 10.06
N ILE A 360 16.27 -0.24 11.25
CA ILE A 360 14.92 -0.18 11.81
C ILE A 360 14.96 0.68 13.07
N TYR A 361 14.09 1.68 13.15
CA TYR A 361 14.00 2.58 14.29
C TYR A 361 12.60 2.57 14.90
N LYS A 362 12.49 2.87 16.19
CA LYS A 362 11.18 2.99 16.85
C LYS A 362 10.40 4.15 16.27
N SER A 363 9.16 3.91 15.80
CA SER A 363 8.29 4.95 15.24
C SER A 363 8.17 6.13 16.20
N GLY A 364 8.33 7.35 15.68
CA GLY A 364 8.35 8.58 16.44
C GLY A 364 9.72 8.96 17.04
N ASP A 365 10.71 8.08 16.99
CA ASP A 365 12.08 8.44 17.39
C ASP A 365 12.81 9.16 16.26
N VAL A 366 12.55 10.46 16.18
CA VAL A 366 13.14 11.36 15.17
C VAL A 366 14.66 11.49 15.29
N THR A 367 15.22 11.25 16.49
CA THR A 367 16.66 11.29 16.71
C THR A 367 17.32 10.08 16.08
N ALA A 368 16.86 8.86 16.40
CA ALA A 368 17.37 7.64 15.79
C ALA A 368 17.19 7.65 14.26
N LEU A 369 16.06 8.14 13.75
CA LEU A 369 15.84 8.29 12.30
C LEU A 369 16.91 9.18 11.66
N ALA A 370 17.17 10.36 12.23
CA ALA A 370 18.17 11.28 11.71
C ALA A 370 19.59 10.67 11.77
N GLU A 371 19.96 10.07 12.88
CA GLU A 371 21.27 9.43 13.08
C GLU A 371 21.53 8.30 12.08
N GLN A 372 20.51 7.46 11.81
CA GLN A 372 20.61 6.37 10.83
C GLN A 372 20.74 6.89 9.39
N ILE A 373 20.03 7.97 9.01
CA ILE A 373 20.20 8.61 7.71
C ILE A 373 21.62 9.18 7.58
N ILE A 374 22.10 9.93 8.57
CA ILE A 374 23.43 10.53 8.62
C ILE A 374 24.50 9.45 8.52
N HIS A 375 24.32 8.34 9.22
CA HIS A 375 25.24 7.19 9.19
C HIS A 375 25.34 6.61 7.76
N LEU A 376 24.22 6.37 7.09
CA LEU A 376 24.21 5.85 5.71
C LEU A 376 24.83 6.84 4.70
N PHE A 377 24.72 8.13 4.93
CA PHE A 377 25.41 9.12 4.11
C PHE A 377 26.93 9.06 4.24
N ALA A 378 27.42 8.77 5.46
CA ALA A 378 28.85 8.72 5.77
C ALA A 378 29.53 7.39 5.39
N MET A 379 28.75 6.28 5.35
CA MET A 379 29.30 4.92 5.30
C MET A 379 28.94 4.20 3.99
N GLU A 380 29.63 4.57 2.90
CA GLU A 380 29.39 4.03 1.55
C GLU A 380 29.41 2.50 1.48
N GLU A 381 30.46 1.87 2.04
CA GLU A 381 30.63 0.42 2.00
C GLU A 381 29.49 -0.30 2.75
N GLU A 382 29.10 0.23 3.90
CA GLU A 382 28.01 -0.34 4.69
C GLU A 382 26.66 -0.13 3.99
N ALA A 383 26.38 1.05 3.45
CA ALA A 383 25.17 1.34 2.68
C ALA A 383 25.02 0.35 1.50
N SER A 384 26.11 0.14 0.75
CA SER A 384 26.14 -0.81 -0.37
C SER A 384 25.91 -2.25 0.08
N ARG A 385 26.57 -2.67 1.17
CA ARG A 385 26.42 -4.01 1.73
C ARG A 385 25.00 -4.28 2.23
N LEU A 386 24.38 -3.31 2.93
CA LEU A 386 23.01 -3.42 3.42
C LEU A 386 22.00 -3.48 2.27
N GLY A 387 22.17 -2.62 1.26
CA GLY A 387 21.33 -2.62 0.07
C GLY A 387 21.37 -3.96 -0.67
N GLU A 388 22.57 -4.52 -0.87
CA GLU A 388 22.73 -5.82 -1.54
C GLU A 388 22.11 -6.98 -0.74
N ALA A 389 22.28 -6.99 0.59
CA ALA A 389 21.66 -8.00 1.45
C ALA A 389 20.12 -7.90 1.40
N ALA A 390 19.58 -6.68 1.46
CA ALA A 390 18.15 -6.43 1.31
C ALA A 390 17.62 -6.90 -0.07
N ARG A 391 18.37 -6.65 -1.15
CA ARG A 391 18.03 -7.09 -2.49
C ARG A 391 17.94 -8.61 -2.59
N ASN A 392 18.93 -9.32 -2.11
CA ASN A 392 18.94 -10.77 -2.12
C ASN A 392 17.74 -11.38 -1.37
N HIS A 393 17.35 -10.80 -0.24
CA HIS A 393 16.15 -11.20 0.49
C HIS A 393 14.87 -10.88 -0.29
N ALA A 394 14.75 -9.66 -0.82
CA ALA A 394 13.56 -9.23 -1.55
C ALA A 394 13.32 -10.03 -2.84
N GLN A 395 14.38 -10.46 -3.52
CA GLN A 395 14.27 -11.34 -4.70
C GLN A 395 13.62 -12.69 -4.36
N ILE A 396 13.86 -13.21 -3.17
CA ILE A 396 13.20 -14.44 -2.69
C ILE A 396 11.76 -14.15 -2.27
N THR A 397 11.56 -13.11 -1.46
CA THR A 397 10.23 -12.75 -0.93
C THR A 397 9.24 -12.42 -2.05
N HIS A 398 9.70 -11.71 -3.07
CA HIS A 398 8.86 -11.22 -4.15
C HIS A 398 9.06 -12.00 -5.47
N ASP A 399 9.55 -13.25 -5.41
CA ASP A 399 9.68 -14.10 -6.61
C ASP A 399 8.32 -14.30 -7.28
N PRO A 400 8.13 -13.83 -8.54
CA PRO A 400 6.82 -13.84 -9.17
C PRO A 400 6.27 -15.25 -9.43
N GLU A 401 7.15 -16.19 -9.77
CA GLU A 401 6.73 -17.55 -10.08
C GLU A 401 6.45 -18.36 -8.82
N GLN A 402 7.24 -18.17 -7.78
CA GLN A 402 7.02 -18.82 -6.50
C GLN A 402 5.71 -18.33 -5.88
N ASN A 403 5.46 -17.02 -5.86
CA ASN A 403 4.26 -16.43 -5.31
C ASN A 403 3.00 -16.86 -6.09
N LEU A 404 3.10 -16.96 -7.43
CA LEU A 404 2.01 -17.49 -8.25
C LEU A 404 1.73 -18.96 -7.95
N ARG A 405 2.77 -19.80 -7.83
CA ARG A 405 2.62 -21.22 -7.47
C ARG A 405 1.97 -21.39 -6.10
N GLU A 406 2.36 -20.58 -5.13
CA GLU A 406 1.79 -20.64 -3.78
C GLU A 406 0.31 -20.24 -3.79
N LEU A 407 -0.05 -19.17 -4.49
CA LEU A 407 -1.45 -18.76 -4.66
C LEU A 407 -2.29 -19.87 -5.33
N MET A 408 -1.75 -20.54 -6.34
CA MET A 408 -2.44 -21.66 -7.01
C MET A 408 -2.68 -22.82 -6.05
N LYS A 409 -1.73 -23.16 -5.18
CA LYS A 409 -1.91 -24.20 -4.16
C LYS A 409 -3.04 -23.83 -3.18
N ILE A 410 -3.05 -22.57 -2.71
CA ILE A 410 -4.12 -22.07 -1.85
C ILE A 410 -5.49 -22.25 -2.52
N TYR A 411 -5.61 -21.90 -3.82
CA TYR A 411 -6.86 -22.11 -4.55
C TYR A 411 -7.25 -23.58 -4.69
N GLU A 412 -6.29 -24.48 -4.81
CA GLU A 412 -6.57 -25.92 -4.86
C GLU A 412 -7.01 -26.47 -3.50
N GLU A 413 -6.48 -25.95 -2.40
CA GLU A 413 -6.84 -26.35 -1.03
C GLU A 413 -8.27 -25.93 -0.63
N ILE A 414 -8.72 -24.78 -1.11
CA ILE A 414 -10.03 -24.20 -0.74
C ILE A 414 -11.15 -24.48 -1.76
N ARG A 415 -10.83 -25.14 -2.88
CA ARG A 415 -11.75 -25.50 -3.97
C ARG A 415 -12.87 -26.49 -3.57
#